data_8caad79e8682ddafecba601734f1b5c0
#
_entry.id   8caad79e8682ddafecba601734f1b5c0
#
_cell.length_a   1.000
_cell.length_b   1.000
_cell.length_c   1.000
_cell.angle_alpha   90.00
_cell.angle_beta   90.00
_cell.angle_gamma   90.00
#
_symmetry.space_group_name_H-M   'P 1'
#
loop_
_entity.id
_entity.type
_entity.pdbx_description
1 polymer ?
#
loop_
_entity_poly.entity_id
_entity_poly.type
_entity_poly.pdbx_seq_one_letter_code
_entity_poly.pdbx_strand_id
1 'polypeptide(L)'
;MPIKRNRHEAHKERAQKDLQLYGNKILRSEEMRRAFQQKHHKLSTVGDHTMRVALASLGLCYALRKLHIATDIPAVVTGSLCHDLGILGREKKYGSQEECLRQHPADSVETARKLVGELSEKTEDAISRHMWPFAGSKPPNSLEGAIGSMADKIATFEDYAEAIRRKAAGKPRRR
;
A
#
# COMPACT_ATOMS: atom_id res chain seq x y z
N MET A 1 35.42 4.05 -17.25
CA MET A 1 34.91 4.86 -16.13
C MET A 1 33.57 4.28 -15.70
N PRO A 2 33.34 3.91 -14.43
CA PRO A 2 32.06 3.42 -13.98
C PRO A 2 31.06 4.60 -14.02
N ILE A 3 29.97 4.42 -14.75
CA ILE A 3 28.84 5.37 -14.79
C ILE A 3 28.32 5.52 -13.35
N LYS A 4 28.39 6.72 -12.80
CA LYS A 4 27.79 7.03 -11.47
C LYS A 4 26.28 6.74 -11.58
N ARG A 5 25.84 5.57 -11.09
CA ARG A 5 24.41 5.23 -10.98
C ARG A 5 23.73 6.35 -10.20
N ASN A 6 22.67 6.91 -10.79
CA ASN A 6 21.86 7.90 -10.12
C ASN A 6 21.26 7.27 -8.84
N ARG A 7 21.36 7.95 -7.70
CA ARG A 7 20.79 7.46 -6.41
C ARG A 7 19.33 7.03 -6.52
N HIS A 8 18.59 7.73 -7.36
CA HIS A 8 17.18 7.41 -7.59
C HIS A 8 16.98 6.05 -8.26
N GLU A 9 17.79 5.72 -9.26
CA GLU A 9 17.76 4.42 -9.95
C GLU A 9 18.14 3.27 -9.01
N ALA A 10 19.15 3.45 -8.18
CA ALA A 10 19.56 2.45 -7.20
C ALA A 10 18.46 2.17 -6.15
N HIS A 11 17.73 3.20 -5.71
CA HIS A 11 16.59 3.03 -4.81
C HIS A 11 15.43 2.29 -5.48
N LYS A 12 15.14 2.60 -6.73
CA LYS A 12 14.08 1.95 -7.51
C LYS A 12 14.39 0.46 -7.75
N GLU A 13 15.60 0.14 -8.16
CA GLU A 13 16.05 -1.25 -8.35
C GLU A 13 15.94 -2.06 -7.05
N ARG A 14 16.33 -1.45 -5.94
CA ARG A 14 16.23 -2.10 -4.63
C ARG A 14 14.78 -2.38 -4.24
N ALA A 15 13.90 -1.39 -4.41
CA ALA A 15 12.47 -1.56 -4.12
C ALA A 15 11.85 -2.66 -4.99
N GLN A 16 12.21 -2.74 -6.27
CA GLN A 16 11.76 -3.81 -7.15
C GLN A 16 12.22 -5.20 -6.67
N LYS A 17 13.48 -5.32 -6.21
CA LYS A 17 14.00 -6.57 -5.66
C LYS A 17 13.27 -6.99 -4.38
N ASP A 18 13.04 -6.05 -3.46
CA ASP A 18 12.34 -6.35 -2.21
C ASP A 18 10.87 -6.72 -2.47
N LEU A 19 10.20 -6.04 -3.41
CA LEU A 19 8.83 -6.37 -3.83
C LEU A 19 8.77 -7.77 -4.48
N GLN A 20 9.74 -8.13 -5.31
CA GLN A 20 9.79 -9.47 -5.92
C GLN A 20 10.10 -10.55 -4.88
N LEU A 21 11.02 -10.29 -3.97
CA LEU A 21 11.46 -11.27 -2.98
C LEU A 21 10.35 -11.59 -1.98
N TYR A 22 9.67 -10.58 -1.45
CA TYR A 22 8.70 -10.73 -0.37
C TYR A 22 7.24 -10.62 -0.80
N GLY A 23 6.96 -9.96 -1.93
CA GLY A 23 5.62 -9.71 -2.42
C GLY A 23 5.19 -10.54 -3.63
N ASN A 24 6.04 -11.39 -4.20
CA ASN A 24 5.79 -12.06 -5.48
C ASN A 24 4.49 -12.89 -5.48
N LYS A 25 4.19 -13.59 -4.38
CA LYS A 25 2.97 -14.39 -4.26
C LYS A 25 1.72 -13.50 -4.33
N ILE A 26 1.74 -12.36 -3.65
CA ILE A 26 0.65 -11.38 -3.63
C ILE A 26 0.51 -10.71 -5.00
N LEU A 27 1.62 -10.26 -5.58
CA LEU A 27 1.63 -9.57 -6.88
C LEU A 27 1.08 -10.43 -8.02
N ARG A 28 1.21 -11.74 -7.94
CA ARG A 28 0.69 -12.70 -8.93
C ARG A 28 -0.70 -13.25 -8.60
N SER A 29 -1.29 -12.85 -7.47
CA SER A 29 -2.60 -13.35 -7.05
C SER A 29 -3.74 -12.83 -7.92
N GLU A 30 -4.85 -13.55 -7.86
CA GLU A 30 -6.12 -13.12 -8.46
C GLU A 30 -6.63 -11.82 -7.82
N GLU A 31 -6.45 -11.68 -6.50
CA GLU A 31 -6.83 -10.50 -5.75
C GLU A 31 -6.09 -9.26 -6.25
N MET A 32 -4.79 -9.34 -6.48
CA MET A 32 -4.02 -8.23 -7.04
C MET A 32 -4.45 -7.92 -8.47
N ARG A 33 -4.72 -8.92 -9.31
CA ARG A 33 -5.27 -8.69 -10.64
C ARG A 33 -6.61 -7.97 -10.60
N ARG A 34 -7.51 -8.36 -9.70
CA ARG A 34 -8.79 -7.67 -9.47
C ARG A 34 -8.60 -6.25 -8.91
N ALA A 35 -7.60 -6.05 -8.06
CA ALA A 35 -7.26 -4.74 -7.54
C ALA A 35 -6.88 -3.75 -8.65
N PHE A 36 -6.17 -4.18 -9.68
CA PHE A 36 -5.87 -3.35 -10.86
C PHE A 36 -7.09 -3.07 -11.75
N GLN A 37 -8.17 -3.82 -11.60
CA GLN A 37 -9.42 -3.60 -12.34
C GLN A 37 -10.43 -2.75 -11.57
N GLN A 38 -10.36 -2.73 -10.24
CA GLN A 38 -11.31 -2.02 -9.40
C GLN A 38 -10.88 -0.56 -9.20
N LYS A 39 -11.77 0.37 -9.52
CA LYS A 39 -11.55 1.80 -9.28
C LYS A 39 -11.39 2.08 -7.77
N HIS A 40 -10.34 2.83 -7.45
CA HIS A 40 -10.11 3.37 -6.13
C HIS A 40 -10.36 4.88 -6.18
N HIS A 41 -11.17 5.38 -5.28
CA HIS A 41 -11.60 6.78 -5.32
C HIS A 41 -11.92 7.27 -6.74
N LYS A 42 -11.87 8.15 -7.37
CA LYS A 42 -12.19 8.55 -8.76
C LYS A 42 -10.93 8.61 -9.65
N LEU A 43 -9.76 8.23 -9.17
CA LEU A 43 -8.49 8.69 -9.72
C LEU A 43 -7.55 7.57 -10.16
N SER A 44 -7.57 6.46 -9.45
CA SER A 44 -6.68 5.32 -9.68
C SER A 44 -7.42 4.01 -9.46
N THR A 45 -6.79 2.89 -9.74
CA THR A 45 -7.27 1.58 -9.29
C THR A 45 -6.76 1.28 -7.89
N VAL A 46 -7.38 0.31 -7.20
CA VAL A 46 -6.88 -0.20 -5.92
C VAL A 46 -5.45 -0.72 -6.09
N GLY A 47 -5.15 -1.42 -7.19
CA GLY A 47 -3.81 -1.92 -7.48
C GLY A 47 -2.78 -0.81 -7.69
N ASP A 48 -3.12 0.26 -8.43
CA ASP A 48 -2.21 1.40 -8.61
C ASP A 48 -1.90 2.09 -7.28
N HIS A 49 -2.91 2.28 -6.42
CA HIS A 49 -2.75 2.84 -5.08
C HIS A 49 -1.87 1.93 -4.21
N THR A 50 -2.20 0.64 -4.15
CA THR A 50 -1.43 -0.37 -3.41
C THR A 50 0.06 -0.38 -3.80
N MET A 51 0.37 -0.29 -5.08
CA MET A 51 1.76 -0.23 -5.54
C MET A 51 2.47 1.06 -5.09
N ARG A 52 1.78 2.21 -5.10
CA ARG A 52 2.33 3.47 -4.58
C ARG A 52 2.60 3.38 -3.08
N VAL A 53 1.66 2.84 -2.31
CA VAL A 53 1.84 2.62 -0.87
C VAL A 53 3.05 1.73 -0.60
N ALA A 54 3.20 0.63 -1.32
CA ALA A 54 4.33 -0.28 -1.15
C ALA A 54 5.67 0.39 -1.48
N LEU A 55 5.75 1.18 -2.54
CA LEU A 55 6.96 1.94 -2.91
C LEU A 55 7.27 3.05 -1.90
N ALA A 56 6.27 3.79 -1.42
CA ALA A 56 6.44 4.82 -0.40
C ALA A 56 6.90 4.21 0.94
N SER A 57 6.31 3.08 1.35
CA SER A 57 6.71 2.33 2.55
C SER A 57 8.17 1.90 2.49
N LEU A 58 8.61 1.31 1.37
CA LEU A 58 10.00 0.93 1.17
C LEU A 58 10.93 2.15 1.19
N GLY A 59 10.51 3.26 0.59
CA GLY A 59 11.25 4.53 0.64
C GLY A 59 11.48 5.01 2.08
N LEU A 60 10.45 4.95 2.93
CA LEU A 60 10.54 5.26 4.36
C LEU A 60 11.50 4.30 5.09
N CYS A 61 11.39 3.00 4.84
CA CYS A 61 12.32 2.00 5.43
C CYS A 61 13.77 2.30 5.06
N TYR A 62 14.04 2.63 3.79
CA TYR A 62 15.41 2.95 3.36
C TYR A 62 15.93 4.27 3.95
N ALA A 63 15.04 5.25 4.20
CA ALA A 63 15.41 6.48 4.89
C ALA A 63 15.75 6.19 6.36
N LEU A 64 14.92 5.42 7.07
CA LEU A 64 15.14 5.00 8.45
C LEU A 64 16.43 4.19 8.61
N ARG A 65 16.74 3.31 7.67
CA ARG A 65 18.00 2.55 7.68
C ARG A 65 19.24 3.44 7.63
N LYS A 66 19.19 4.60 6.97
CA LYS A 66 20.30 5.57 6.98
C LYS A 66 20.51 6.20 8.37
N LEU A 67 19.48 6.18 9.20
CA LEU A 67 19.51 6.61 10.61
C LEU A 67 19.78 5.42 11.57
N HIS A 68 20.23 4.27 11.04
CA HIS A 68 20.46 3.04 11.79
C HIS A 68 19.21 2.47 12.50
N ILE A 69 18.01 2.83 12.02
CA ILE A 69 16.75 2.28 12.51
C ILE A 69 16.37 1.08 11.62
N ALA A 70 16.32 -0.10 12.23
CA ALA A 70 15.96 -1.34 11.55
C ALA A 70 14.44 -1.44 11.37
N THR A 71 14.01 -1.96 10.22
CA THR A 71 12.61 -2.25 9.89
C THR A 71 12.49 -3.66 9.33
N ASP A 72 11.35 -4.29 9.55
CA ASP A 72 11.01 -5.62 9.02
C ASP A 72 10.48 -5.45 7.58
N ILE A 73 11.39 -5.52 6.58
CA ILE A 73 11.03 -5.34 5.17
C ILE A 73 9.97 -6.35 4.69
N PRO A 74 10.07 -7.65 4.99
CA PRO A 74 9.00 -8.63 4.71
C PRO A 74 7.63 -8.18 5.22
N ALA A 75 7.54 -7.75 6.48
CA ALA A 75 6.30 -7.31 7.09
C ALA A 75 5.75 -6.05 6.40
N VAL A 76 6.62 -5.08 6.10
CA VAL A 76 6.23 -3.84 5.40
C VAL A 76 5.74 -4.13 3.98
N VAL A 77 6.43 -4.98 3.22
CA VAL A 77 6.02 -5.33 1.84
C VAL A 77 4.69 -6.05 1.85
N THR A 78 4.54 -7.09 2.68
CA THR A 78 3.28 -7.85 2.78
C THR A 78 2.14 -6.96 3.26
N GLY A 79 2.36 -6.17 4.32
CA GLY A 79 1.38 -5.25 4.86
C GLY A 79 0.91 -4.23 3.82
N SER A 80 1.84 -3.57 3.15
CA SER A 80 1.52 -2.55 2.13
C SER A 80 0.81 -3.13 0.91
N LEU A 81 1.19 -4.33 0.45
CA LEU A 81 0.53 -4.97 -0.69
C LEU A 81 -0.87 -5.49 -0.37
N CYS A 82 -1.14 -5.80 0.90
CA CYS A 82 -2.42 -6.38 1.31
C CYS A 82 -3.38 -5.37 1.94
N HIS A 83 -2.94 -4.16 2.36
CA HIS A 83 -3.72 -3.25 3.22
C HIS A 83 -5.14 -2.97 2.71
N ASP A 84 -5.33 -2.89 1.40
CA ASP A 84 -6.59 -2.54 0.74
C ASP A 84 -7.24 -3.70 -0.03
N LEU A 85 -6.71 -4.93 0.02
CA LEU A 85 -7.33 -6.05 -0.69
C LEU A 85 -8.72 -6.41 -0.14
N GLY A 86 -9.03 -6.01 1.09
CA GLY A 86 -10.35 -6.17 1.71
C GLY A 86 -11.46 -5.37 1.05
N ILE A 87 -11.14 -4.26 0.35
CA ILE A 87 -12.16 -3.44 -0.33
C ILE A 87 -12.61 -4.00 -1.68
N LEU A 88 -12.04 -5.10 -2.14
CA LEU A 88 -12.41 -5.70 -3.42
C LEU A 88 -13.87 -6.16 -3.40
N GLY A 89 -14.62 -5.70 -4.40
CA GLY A 89 -16.06 -5.94 -4.50
C GLY A 89 -16.91 -5.12 -3.53
N ARG A 90 -16.39 -4.00 -3.00
CA ARG A 90 -17.00 -3.14 -1.97
C ARG A 90 -18.46 -2.78 -2.23
N GLU A 91 -18.85 -2.56 -3.49
CA GLU A 91 -20.22 -2.17 -3.87
C GLU A 91 -21.27 -3.23 -3.51
N LYS A 92 -20.85 -4.50 -3.42
CA LYS A 92 -21.72 -5.63 -3.04
C LYS A 92 -21.46 -6.11 -1.60
N LYS A 93 -20.36 -5.67 -1.00
CA LYS A 93 -19.88 -6.18 0.28
C LYS A 93 -20.31 -5.31 1.45
N TYR A 94 -20.38 -3.98 1.25
CA TYR A 94 -20.68 -3.02 2.30
C TYR A 94 -21.94 -2.22 1.97
N GLY A 95 -22.76 -1.95 2.98
CA GLY A 95 -23.98 -1.17 2.85
C GLY A 95 -23.73 0.34 2.71
N SER A 96 -22.55 0.82 3.12
CA SER A 96 -22.17 2.23 3.02
C SER A 96 -20.64 2.41 2.88
N GLN A 97 -20.23 3.61 2.46
CA GLN A 97 -18.81 3.96 2.42
C GLN A 97 -18.20 4.00 3.82
N GLU A 98 -18.94 4.45 4.82
CA GLU A 98 -18.47 4.49 6.20
C GLU A 98 -18.23 3.09 6.75
N GLU A 99 -19.14 2.17 6.47
CA GLU A 99 -18.96 0.75 6.83
C GLU A 99 -17.74 0.17 6.15
N CYS A 100 -17.54 0.41 4.85
CA CYS A 100 -16.36 0.01 4.13
C CYS A 100 -15.09 0.53 4.81
N LEU A 101 -15.02 1.83 5.14
CA LEU A 101 -13.84 2.43 5.78
C LEU A 101 -13.52 1.81 7.15
N ARG A 102 -14.52 1.34 7.90
CA ARG A 102 -14.32 0.71 9.21
C ARG A 102 -13.96 -0.76 9.11
N GLN A 103 -14.51 -1.49 8.15
CA GLN A 103 -14.41 -2.96 8.10
C GLN A 103 -13.31 -3.47 7.18
N HIS A 104 -12.99 -2.76 6.06
CA HIS A 104 -12.03 -3.28 5.10
C HIS A 104 -10.63 -3.58 5.68
N PRO A 105 -10.12 -2.91 6.74
CA PRO A 105 -8.82 -3.30 7.31
C PRO A 105 -8.84 -4.73 7.87
N ALA A 106 -9.91 -5.12 8.56
CA ALA A 106 -10.08 -6.49 9.05
C ALA A 106 -10.23 -7.50 7.90
N ASP A 107 -11.02 -7.15 6.89
CA ASP A 107 -11.19 -7.98 5.69
C ASP A 107 -9.90 -8.11 4.88
N SER A 108 -9.04 -7.09 4.93
CA SER A 108 -7.70 -7.12 4.32
C SER A 108 -6.77 -8.08 5.04
N VAL A 109 -6.83 -8.15 6.37
CA VAL A 109 -6.11 -9.15 7.18
C VAL A 109 -6.53 -10.56 6.80
N GLU A 110 -7.85 -10.81 6.70
CA GLU A 110 -8.35 -12.12 6.28
C GLU A 110 -7.90 -12.49 4.85
N THR A 111 -7.94 -11.54 3.94
CA THR A 111 -7.48 -11.72 2.56
C THR A 111 -5.99 -12.04 2.52
N ALA A 112 -5.18 -11.30 3.30
CA ALA A 112 -3.75 -11.54 3.41
C ALA A 112 -3.45 -12.94 3.95
N ARG A 113 -4.15 -13.39 5.02
CA ARG A 113 -4.01 -14.75 5.58
C ARG A 113 -4.33 -15.83 4.54
N LYS A 114 -5.36 -15.64 3.72
CA LYS A 114 -5.69 -16.59 2.63
C LYS A 114 -4.58 -16.63 1.56
N LEU A 115 -3.94 -15.49 1.28
CA LEU A 115 -2.90 -15.40 0.26
C LEU A 115 -1.56 -15.96 0.72
N VAL A 116 -1.09 -15.57 1.91
CA VAL A 116 0.28 -15.85 2.34
C VAL A 116 0.36 -16.82 3.52
N GLY A 117 -0.73 -17.11 4.18
CA GLY A 117 -0.79 -17.93 5.39
C GLY A 117 -0.72 -17.09 6.66
N GLU A 118 0.00 -17.58 7.66
CA GLU A 118 0.17 -16.89 8.92
C GLU A 118 0.89 -15.54 8.75
N LEU A 119 0.37 -14.52 9.42
CA LEU A 119 0.93 -13.17 9.41
C LEU A 119 1.71 -12.92 10.70
N SER A 120 2.85 -12.25 10.60
CA SER A 120 3.50 -11.71 11.80
C SER A 120 2.64 -10.59 12.41
N GLU A 121 2.79 -10.37 13.71
CA GLU A 121 2.11 -9.28 14.43
C GLU A 121 2.33 -7.92 13.75
N LYS A 122 3.53 -7.67 13.24
CA LYS A 122 3.88 -6.44 12.52
C LYS A 122 3.15 -6.30 11.19
N THR A 123 3.02 -7.40 10.45
CA THR A 123 2.26 -7.43 9.20
C THR A 123 0.78 -7.18 9.45
N GLU A 124 0.21 -7.84 10.45
CA GLU A 124 -1.18 -7.66 10.83
C GLU A 124 -1.46 -6.24 11.32
N ASP A 125 -0.57 -5.67 12.13
CA ASP A 125 -0.66 -4.28 12.59
C ASP A 125 -0.61 -3.30 11.41
N ALA A 126 0.30 -3.53 10.45
CA ALA A 126 0.40 -2.70 9.25
C ALA A 126 -0.86 -2.74 8.37
N ILE A 127 -1.56 -3.87 8.31
CA ILE A 127 -2.82 -4.00 7.57
C ILE A 127 -3.98 -3.44 8.38
N SER A 128 -4.18 -3.90 9.62
CA SER A 128 -5.37 -3.61 10.42
C SER A 128 -5.47 -2.15 10.87
N ARG A 129 -4.35 -1.44 10.96
CA ARG A 129 -4.29 -0.07 11.48
C ARG A 129 -3.87 0.98 10.45
N HIS A 130 -3.80 0.60 9.17
CA HIS A 130 -3.39 1.54 8.13
C HIS A 130 -4.30 2.77 8.04
N MET A 131 -5.58 2.65 8.38
CA MET A 131 -6.54 3.76 8.35
C MET A 131 -6.28 4.85 9.39
N TRP A 132 -5.46 4.60 10.44
CA TRP A 132 -5.17 5.63 11.44
C TRP A 132 -4.62 6.90 10.80
N PRO A 133 -5.03 8.12 11.25
CA PRO A 133 -5.93 8.43 12.38
C PRO A 133 -7.42 8.49 12.03
N PHE A 134 -7.84 8.00 10.86
CA PHE A 134 -9.21 8.07 10.36
C PHE A 134 -10.04 6.83 10.69
N ALA A 135 -11.36 6.90 10.39
CA ALA A 135 -12.32 5.81 10.48
C ALA A 135 -12.38 5.10 11.85
N GLY A 136 -12.03 5.79 12.94
CA GLY A 136 -11.99 5.20 14.27
C GLY A 136 -10.88 4.16 14.49
N SER A 137 -9.91 4.07 13.56
CA SER A 137 -8.79 3.16 13.68
C SER A 137 -7.89 3.53 14.87
N LYS A 138 -7.40 2.50 15.58
CA LYS A 138 -6.42 2.68 16.65
C LYS A 138 -5.04 3.03 16.07
N PRO A 139 -4.19 3.73 16.84
CA PRO A 139 -2.82 3.98 16.41
C PRO A 139 -2.05 2.67 16.21
N PRO A 140 -1.11 2.63 15.26
CA PRO A 140 -0.24 1.48 15.07
C PRO A 140 0.58 1.16 16.32
N ASN A 141 0.80 -0.11 16.58
CA ASN A 141 1.62 -0.59 17.70
C ASN A 141 3.08 -0.83 17.31
N SER A 142 3.36 -0.91 16.00
CA SER A 142 4.67 -1.22 15.45
C SER A 142 5.17 -0.08 14.56
N LEU A 143 6.48 -0.02 14.36
CA LEU A 143 7.08 0.88 13.40
C LEU A 143 6.60 0.57 11.98
N GLU A 144 6.44 -0.69 11.64
CA GLU A 144 5.96 -1.18 10.35
C GLU A 144 4.52 -0.72 10.10
N GLY A 145 3.66 -0.78 11.12
CA GLY A 145 2.31 -0.25 11.06
C GLY A 145 2.27 1.28 10.87
N ALA A 146 3.13 2.00 11.58
CA ALA A 146 3.25 3.46 11.40
C ALA A 146 3.74 3.82 9.99
N ILE A 147 4.71 3.08 9.45
CA ILE A 147 5.19 3.25 8.08
C ILE A 147 4.05 3.01 7.08
N GLY A 148 3.30 1.92 7.21
CA GLY A 148 2.17 1.59 6.34
C GLY A 148 1.10 2.68 6.35
N SER A 149 0.68 3.10 7.55
CA SER A 149 -0.31 4.18 7.71
C SER A 149 0.16 5.50 7.11
N MET A 150 1.43 5.89 7.32
CA MET A 150 1.99 7.11 6.74
C MET A 150 2.10 7.03 5.21
N ALA A 151 2.58 5.91 4.69
CA ALA A 151 2.74 5.68 3.26
C ALA A 151 1.39 5.73 2.50
N ASP A 152 0.34 5.19 3.11
CA ASP A 152 -1.02 5.27 2.57
C ASP A 152 -1.49 6.73 2.42
N LYS A 153 -1.26 7.58 3.42
CA LYS A 153 -1.60 9.02 3.36
C LYS A 153 -0.78 9.76 2.31
N ILE A 154 0.52 9.45 2.20
CA ILE A 154 1.40 10.02 1.16
C ILE A 154 0.86 9.63 -0.22
N ALA A 155 0.58 8.35 -0.47
CA ALA A 155 0.06 7.85 -1.74
C ALA A 155 -1.31 8.47 -2.09
N THR A 156 -2.19 8.59 -1.10
CA THR A 156 -3.50 9.25 -1.26
C THR A 156 -3.34 10.71 -1.66
N PHE A 157 -2.43 11.44 -1.00
CA PHE A 157 -2.14 12.84 -1.35
C PHE A 157 -1.58 12.97 -2.76
N GLU A 158 -0.67 12.10 -3.16
CA GLU A 158 -0.11 12.08 -4.53
C GLU A 158 -1.20 11.81 -5.58
N ASP A 159 -2.15 10.90 -5.31
CA ASP A 159 -3.30 10.63 -6.15
C ASP A 159 -4.14 11.89 -6.38
N TYR A 160 -4.46 12.62 -5.31
CA TYR A 160 -5.21 13.87 -5.41
C TYR A 160 -4.44 14.96 -6.15
N ALA A 161 -3.14 15.11 -5.87
CA ALA A 161 -2.30 16.09 -6.53
C ALA A 161 -2.17 15.81 -8.04
N GLU A 162 -2.04 14.55 -8.42
CA GLU A 162 -2.03 14.14 -9.84
C GLU A 162 -3.35 14.44 -10.53
N ALA A 163 -4.48 14.19 -9.87
CA ALA A 163 -5.79 14.49 -10.43
C ALA A 163 -6.00 15.98 -10.68
N ILE A 164 -5.59 16.83 -9.73
CA ILE A 164 -5.68 18.28 -9.87
C ILE A 164 -4.81 18.74 -11.05
N ARG A 165 -3.57 18.25 -11.15
CA ARG A 165 -2.67 18.57 -12.27
C ARG A 165 -3.24 18.16 -13.63
N ARG A 166 -3.84 16.95 -13.73
CA ARG A 166 -4.46 16.47 -14.97
C ARG A 166 -5.66 17.32 -15.36
N LYS A 167 -6.50 17.68 -14.39
CA LYS A 167 -7.66 18.56 -14.63
C LYS A 167 -7.19 19.93 -15.14
N ALA A 168 -6.18 20.51 -14.53
CA ALA A 168 -5.60 21.79 -14.96
C ALA A 168 -4.97 21.74 -16.36
N ALA A 169 -4.38 20.59 -16.72
CA ALA A 169 -3.78 20.37 -18.03
C ALA A 169 -4.79 19.99 -19.14
N GLY A 170 -6.10 19.98 -18.89
CA GLY A 170 -7.13 19.59 -19.85
C GLY A 170 -7.05 18.13 -20.34
N LYS A 171 -6.27 17.26 -19.65
CA LYS A 171 -6.09 15.87 -20.06
C LYS A 171 -7.28 15.00 -19.58
N PRO A 172 -7.85 14.16 -20.47
CA PRO A 172 -8.96 13.29 -20.09
C PRO A 172 -8.53 12.29 -19.00
N ARG A 173 -9.50 11.86 -18.17
CA ARG A 173 -9.31 10.78 -17.19
C ARG A 173 -8.85 9.51 -17.90
N ARG A 174 -7.86 8.81 -17.36
CA ARG A 174 -7.60 7.42 -17.75
C ARG A 174 -8.87 6.61 -17.47
N ARG A 175 -9.41 5.97 -18.53
CA ARG A 175 -10.55 5.05 -18.41
C ARG A 175 -10.12 3.77 -17.75
#